data_628936457c6f37c24d3a55ce95e8fabe
#
_entry.id   628936457c6f37c24d3a55ce95e8fabe
#
_cell.length_a   1.000
_cell.length_b   1.000
_cell.length_c   1.000
_cell.angle_alpha   90.00
_cell.angle_beta   90.00
_cell.angle_gamma   90.00
#
_symmetry.space_group_name_H-M   'P 1'
#
loop_
_entity.id
_entity.type
_entity.pdbx_description
1 polymer ?
#
loop_
_entity_poly.entity_id
_entity_poly.type
_entity_poly.pdbx_seq_one_letter_code
_entity_poly.pdbx_strand_id
1 'polypeptide(L)'
;MDTKNVYKIFLIQTMKTVISLGGSLISLDNLDYIRNVAELIEKASQDFDLYVVVGGGKLARQYIKAARHFCNDERYLDKLGILATRLNAFLLASFFKKDIPETIEEAAKQETPVIMGGTTPGHSTDAVAAMLAKHINAYRLIIATDVDGIYDKDPKKHADAKKYDEISIEKLKEMIGKEWSRAGESVVIDAIACKIISKAKIKTFVLNGKNLQQLENAIYGKQFNGTVIVTK
;
A
#
# COMPACT_ATOMS: atom_id res chain seq x y z
N MET A 1 34.23 -18.22 0.18
CA MET A 1 32.89 -17.64 0.19
C MET A 1 31.95 -18.66 0.82
N ASP A 2 31.31 -18.30 1.92
CA ASP A 2 30.44 -19.22 2.67
C ASP A 2 29.16 -19.49 1.87
N THR A 3 28.94 -20.77 1.52
CA THR A 3 27.79 -21.22 0.73
C THR A 3 26.44 -20.81 1.35
N LYS A 4 26.36 -20.69 2.69
CA LYS A 4 25.18 -20.18 3.40
C LYS A 4 24.88 -18.72 3.09
N ASN A 5 25.90 -17.90 2.85
CA ASN A 5 25.75 -16.48 2.48
C ASN A 5 25.27 -16.32 1.03
N VAL A 6 25.75 -17.16 0.11
CA VAL A 6 25.33 -17.17 -1.31
C VAL A 6 23.86 -17.57 -1.43
N TYR A 7 23.40 -18.63 -0.71
CA TYR A 7 22.00 -19.03 -0.68
C TYR A 7 21.09 -17.98 -0.05
N LYS A 8 21.56 -17.26 0.98
CA LYS A 8 20.78 -16.18 1.62
C LYS A 8 20.62 -14.97 0.70
N ILE A 9 21.65 -14.60 -0.04
CA ILE A 9 21.63 -13.52 -1.04
C ILE A 9 20.71 -13.91 -2.21
N PHE A 10 20.78 -15.14 -2.71
CA PHE A 10 19.96 -15.62 -3.81
C PHE A 10 18.46 -15.69 -3.44
N LEU A 11 18.12 -16.10 -2.19
CA LEU A 11 16.75 -16.13 -1.67
C LEU A 11 16.18 -14.70 -1.46
N ILE A 12 17.01 -13.74 -1.12
CA ILE A 12 16.59 -12.33 -0.92
C ILE A 12 16.25 -11.68 -2.27
N GLN A 13 17.05 -11.91 -3.31
CA GLN A 13 16.81 -11.37 -4.67
C GLN A 13 15.52 -11.87 -5.32
N THR A 14 14.94 -12.98 -4.87
CA THR A 14 13.67 -13.53 -5.38
C THR A 14 12.45 -13.12 -4.56
N MET A 15 12.62 -12.38 -3.47
CA MET A 15 11.52 -11.97 -2.59
C MET A 15 10.80 -10.74 -3.12
N LYS A 16 9.75 -10.96 -3.89
CA LYS A 16 8.82 -9.92 -4.35
C LYS A 16 8.06 -9.32 -3.18
N THR A 17 8.15 -8.01 -3.00
CA THR A 17 7.44 -7.26 -1.97
C THR A 17 6.58 -6.19 -2.62
N VAL A 18 5.29 -6.17 -2.31
CA VAL A 18 4.38 -5.11 -2.74
C VAL A 18 4.17 -4.14 -1.59
N ILE A 19 4.23 -2.84 -1.89
CA ILE A 19 3.98 -1.75 -0.93
C ILE A 19 2.77 -0.97 -1.43
N SER A 20 1.69 -0.92 -0.66
CA SER A 20 0.64 0.09 -0.82
C SER A 20 1.09 1.34 -0.08
N LEU A 21 1.48 2.38 -0.80
CA LEU A 21 1.92 3.66 -0.24
C LEU A 21 0.74 4.63 -0.20
N GLY A 22 0.15 4.81 0.98
CA GLY A 22 -1.04 5.62 1.16
C GLY A 22 -0.88 7.04 0.62
N GLY A 23 -1.87 7.51 -0.14
CA GLY A 23 -1.80 8.83 -0.77
C GLY A 23 -1.74 10.01 0.20
N SER A 24 -2.05 9.81 1.48
CA SER A 24 -1.84 10.81 2.54
C SER A 24 -0.36 11.07 2.84
N LEU A 25 0.51 10.14 2.44
CA LEU A 25 1.96 10.23 2.60
C LEU A 25 2.60 11.03 1.45
N ILE A 26 1.98 11.03 0.28
CA ILE A 26 2.45 11.77 -0.90
C ILE A 26 1.77 13.13 -0.93
N SER A 27 2.47 14.15 -0.48
CA SER A 27 2.01 15.54 -0.45
C SER A 27 3.03 16.45 -1.10
N LEU A 28 2.56 17.34 -1.97
CA LEU A 28 3.40 18.39 -2.59
C LEU A 28 3.96 19.36 -1.53
N ASP A 29 3.36 19.41 -0.35
CA ASP A 29 3.82 20.21 0.79
C ASP A 29 5.01 19.56 1.52
N ASN A 30 5.40 18.30 1.17
CA ASN A 30 6.47 17.55 1.83
C ASN A 30 7.34 16.78 0.80
N LEU A 31 8.08 17.51 0.01
CA LEU A 31 8.95 16.95 -1.04
C LEU A 31 10.12 16.15 -0.45
N ASP A 32 10.59 16.50 0.76
CA ASP A 32 11.66 15.75 1.43
C ASP A 32 11.21 14.33 1.78
N TYR A 33 9.96 14.14 2.21
CA TYR A 33 9.44 12.80 2.41
C TYR A 33 9.41 11.98 1.11
N ILE A 34 8.97 12.60 0.00
CA ILE A 34 8.90 11.93 -1.31
C ILE A 34 10.31 11.52 -1.77
N ARG A 35 11.31 12.38 -1.57
CA ARG A 35 12.72 12.06 -1.86
C ARG A 35 13.20 10.91 -0.98
N ASN A 36 13.04 11.01 0.31
CA ASN A 36 13.53 10.02 1.26
C ASN A 36 12.90 8.64 1.07
N VAL A 37 11.60 8.55 0.73
CA VAL A 37 10.95 7.27 0.42
C VAL A 37 11.43 6.71 -0.92
N ALA A 38 11.73 7.56 -1.92
CA ALA A 38 12.31 7.12 -3.18
C ALA A 38 13.73 6.54 -2.97
N GLU A 39 14.57 7.22 -2.19
CA GLU A 39 15.91 6.73 -1.80
C GLU A 39 15.84 5.40 -1.03
N LEU A 40 14.86 5.25 -0.14
CA LEU A 40 14.64 3.98 0.57
C LEU A 40 14.25 2.86 -0.41
N ILE A 41 13.35 3.13 -1.36
CA ILE A 41 12.94 2.18 -2.40
C ILE A 41 14.14 1.81 -3.27
N GLU A 42 14.94 2.79 -3.72
CA GLU A 42 16.14 2.54 -4.53
C GLU A 42 17.14 1.63 -3.80
N LYS A 43 17.44 1.96 -2.55
CA LYS A 43 18.33 1.17 -1.71
C LYS A 43 17.82 -0.26 -1.53
N ALA A 44 16.54 -0.42 -1.17
CA ALA A 44 15.95 -1.73 -0.91
C ALA A 44 15.75 -2.56 -2.18
N SER A 45 15.66 -1.92 -3.36
CA SER A 45 15.57 -2.61 -4.65
C SER A 45 16.87 -3.32 -5.07
N GLN A 46 17.96 -3.09 -4.36
CA GLN A 46 19.20 -3.85 -4.53
C GLN A 46 19.09 -5.28 -3.95
N ASP A 47 18.17 -5.46 -2.98
CA ASP A 47 18.00 -6.71 -2.24
C ASP A 47 16.66 -7.39 -2.52
N PHE A 48 15.64 -6.64 -2.99
CA PHE A 48 14.26 -7.10 -3.17
C PHE A 48 13.66 -6.64 -4.49
N ASP A 49 12.76 -7.45 -5.05
CA ASP A 49 11.88 -7.02 -6.13
C ASP A 49 10.73 -6.19 -5.55
N LEU A 50 10.83 -4.85 -5.65
CA LEU A 50 9.86 -3.93 -5.06
C LEU A 50 8.82 -3.45 -6.08
N TYR A 51 7.56 -3.52 -5.68
CA TYR A 51 6.40 -2.99 -6.41
C TYR A 51 5.66 -2.04 -5.49
N VAL A 52 5.44 -0.80 -5.92
CA VAL A 52 4.82 0.25 -5.11
C VAL A 52 3.54 0.75 -5.76
N VAL A 53 2.41 0.59 -5.09
CA VAL A 53 1.12 1.13 -5.52
C VAL A 53 0.83 2.39 -4.72
N VAL A 54 0.73 3.53 -5.40
CA VAL A 54 0.61 4.85 -4.79
C VAL A 54 -0.84 5.30 -4.73
N GLY A 55 -1.28 5.77 -3.57
CA GLY A 55 -2.63 6.28 -3.35
C GLY A 55 -2.84 7.73 -3.82
N GLY A 56 -4.11 8.12 -3.97
CA GLY A 56 -4.49 9.46 -4.46
C GLY A 56 -4.49 10.57 -3.41
N GLY A 57 -4.69 10.23 -2.14
CA GLY A 57 -4.59 11.13 -1.00
C GLY A 57 -5.47 12.38 -1.07
N LYS A 58 -4.92 13.52 -0.67
CA LYS A 58 -5.59 14.84 -0.68
C LYS A 58 -5.97 15.25 -2.10
N LEU A 59 -5.09 14.97 -3.07
CA LEU A 59 -5.30 15.31 -4.48
C LEU A 59 -6.57 14.65 -5.03
N ALA A 60 -6.70 13.34 -4.91
CA ALA A 60 -7.90 12.61 -5.36
C ALA A 60 -9.16 13.12 -4.69
N ARG A 61 -9.16 13.31 -3.37
CA ARG A 61 -10.32 13.82 -2.63
C ARG A 61 -10.75 15.21 -3.08
N GLN A 62 -9.80 16.10 -3.36
CA GLN A 62 -10.11 17.46 -3.83
C GLN A 62 -10.75 17.44 -5.21
N TYR A 63 -10.20 16.68 -6.16
CA TYR A 63 -10.75 16.56 -7.51
C TYR A 63 -12.13 15.90 -7.50
N ILE A 64 -12.32 14.80 -6.77
CA ILE A 64 -13.60 14.12 -6.64
C ILE A 64 -14.66 15.05 -6.02
N LYS A 65 -14.29 15.78 -4.94
CA LYS A 65 -15.18 16.75 -4.30
C LYS A 65 -15.60 17.85 -5.26
N ALA A 66 -14.67 18.41 -6.02
CA ALA A 66 -14.98 19.43 -7.03
C ALA A 66 -15.89 18.87 -8.14
N ALA A 67 -15.58 17.69 -8.67
CA ALA A 67 -16.37 17.07 -9.71
C ALA A 67 -17.79 16.71 -9.28
N ARG A 68 -18.03 16.39 -8.00
CA ARG A 68 -19.38 16.10 -7.47
C ARG A 68 -20.36 17.26 -7.56
N HIS A 69 -19.89 18.48 -7.78
CA HIS A 69 -20.80 19.63 -8.03
C HIS A 69 -21.52 19.57 -9.37
N PHE A 70 -21.03 18.74 -10.32
CA PHE A 70 -21.60 18.63 -11.67
C PHE A 70 -21.63 17.19 -12.20
N CYS A 71 -21.16 16.21 -11.44
CA CYS A 71 -21.16 14.79 -11.82
C CYS A 71 -21.50 13.89 -10.61
N ASN A 72 -22.56 13.07 -10.74
CA ASN A 72 -22.98 12.12 -9.72
C ASN A 72 -22.69 10.66 -10.13
N ASP A 73 -21.99 10.43 -11.25
CA ASP A 73 -21.58 9.09 -11.68
C ASP A 73 -20.34 8.65 -10.89
N GLU A 74 -20.52 7.76 -9.91
CA GLU A 74 -19.45 7.24 -9.06
C GLU A 74 -18.33 6.57 -9.88
N ARG A 75 -18.66 5.88 -10.97
CA ARG A 75 -17.67 5.26 -11.84
C ARG A 75 -16.78 6.31 -12.54
N TYR A 76 -17.38 7.45 -12.90
CA TYR A 76 -16.61 8.58 -13.46
C TYR A 76 -15.74 9.24 -12.40
N LEU A 77 -16.26 9.41 -11.18
CA LEU A 77 -15.50 9.96 -10.04
C LEU A 77 -14.33 9.05 -9.65
N ASP A 78 -14.54 7.72 -9.70
CA ASP A 78 -13.45 6.75 -9.50
C ASP A 78 -12.34 6.89 -10.55
N LYS A 79 -12.69 7.08 -11.83
CA LYS A 79 -11.69 7.33 -12.89
C LYS A 79 -10.86 8.56 -12.58
N LEU A 80 -11.49 9.63 -12.10
CA LEU A 80 -10.80 10.85 -11.69
C LEU A 80 -9.86 10.58 -10.51
N GLY A 81 -10.32 9.80 -9.53
CA GLY A 81 -9.50 9.32 -8.41
C GLY A 81 -8.28 8.50 -8.90
N ILE A 82 -8.46 7.61 -9.85
CA ILE A 82 -7.39 6.81 -10.47
C ILE A 82 -6.35 7.71 -11.13
N LEU A 83 -6.76 8.71 -11.90
CA LEU A 83 -5.83 9.67 -12.51
C LEU A 83 -5.00 10.40 -11.45
N ALA A 84 -5.62 10.79 -10.33
CA ALA A 84 -4.89 11.41 -9.22
C ALA A 84 -3.88 10.45 -8.57
N THR A 85 -4.21 9.15 -8.44
CA THR A 85 -3.23 8.16 -7.95
C THR A 85 -2.06 8.00 -8.91
N ARG A 86 -2.34 7.98 -10.22
CA ARG A 86 -1.31 7.88 -11.27
C ARG A 86 -0.41 9.12 -11.30
N LEU A 87 -0.97 10.31 -11.09
CA LEU A 87 -0.17 11.53 -11.00
C LEU A 87 0.81 11.48 -9.80
N ASN A 88 0.35 11.03 -8.64
CA ASN A 88 1.22 10.80 -7.49
C ASN A 88 2.27 9.71 -7.75
N ALA A 89 1.89 8.63 -8.42
CA ALA A 89 2.80 7.55 -8.81
C ALA A 89 3.87 8.05 -9.78
N PHE A 90 3.48 8.86 -10.76
CA PHE A 90 4.41 9.44 -11.75
C PHE A 90 5.38 10.41 -11.09
N LEU A 91 4.91 11.20 -10.11
CA LEU A 91 5.79 12.06 -9.31
C LEU A 91 6.86 11.24 -8.58
N LEU A 92 6.50 10.14 -7.92
CA LEU A 92 7.47 9.27 -7.26
C LEU A 92 8.38 8.56 -8.27
N ALA A 93 7.83 8.08 -9.40
CA ALA A 93 8.57 7.40 -10.47
C ALA A 93 9.58 8.32 -11.17
N SER A 94 9.37 9.65 -11.14
CA SER A 94 10.29 10.63 -11.73
C SER A 94 11.69 10.58 -11.12
N PHE A 95 11.82 10.19 -9.85
CA PHE A 95 13.11 9.95 -9.21
C PHE A 95 13.92 8.86 -9.93
N PHE A 96 13.23 7.81 -10.39
CA PHE A 96 13.83 6.66 -11.08
C PHE A 96 13.91 6.87 -12.61
N LYS A 97 13.33 7.95 -13.14
CA LYS A 97 13.16 8.22 -14.58
C LYS A 97 12.47 7.06 -15.31
N LYS A 98 11.46 6.47 -14.68
CA LYS A 98 10.67 5.35 -15.20
C LYS A 98 9.24 5.77 -15.52
N ASP A 99 8.67 5.14 -16.55
CA ASP A 99 7.23 5.19 -16.79
C ASP A 99 6.48 4.31 -15.80
N ILE A 100 5.20 4.64 -15.60
CA ILE A 100 4.33 3.89 -14.69
C ILE A 100 3.41 2.94 -15.49
N PRO A 101 3.28 1.67 -15.09
CA PRO A 101 2.31 0.77 -15.69
C PRO A 101 0.88 1.15 -15.29
N GLU A 102 -0.06 0.92 -16.19
CA GLU A 102 -1.48 1.21 -15.98
C GLU A 102 -2.28 -0.02 -15.55
N THR A 103 -1.72 -1.22 -15.74
CA THR A 103 -2.34 -2.50 -15.40
C THR A 103 -1.42 -3.36 -14.54
N ILE A 104 -2.02 -4.34 -13.87
CA ILE A 104 -1.27 -5.32 -13.06
C ILE A 104 -0.37 -6.19 -13.95
N GLU A 105 -0.86 -6.55 -15.13
CA GLU A 105 -0.15 -7.37 -16.13
C GLU A 105 1.08 -6.64 -16.68
N GLU A 106 0.99 -5.34 -16.90
CA GLU A 106 2.14 -4.50 -17.29
C GLU A 106 3.14 -4.39 -16.14
N ALA A 107 2.65 -4.12 -14.91
CA ALA A 107 3.48 -4.00 -13.72
C ALA A 107 4.31 -5.29 -13.48
N ALA A 108 3.68 -6.45 -13.66
CA ALA A 108 4.32 -7.75 -13.46
C ALA A 108 5.46 -8.06 -14.44
N LYS A 109 5.51 -7.35 -15.57
CA LYS A 109 6.53 -7.54 -16.64
C LYS A 109 7.68 -6.54 -16.58
N GLN A 110 7.54 -5.48 -15.77
CA GLN A 110 8.57 -4.45 -15.67
C GLN A 110 9.69 -4.85 -14.70
N GLU A 111 10.87 -4.31 -14.95
CA GLU A 111 12.01 -4.40 -14.02
C GLU A 111 11.76 -3.53 -12.78
N THR A 112 12.03 -4.09 -11.62
CA THR A 112 11.87 -3.39 -10.33
C THR A 112 12.95 -2.30 -10.11
N PRO A 113 12.68 -1.26 -9.32
CA PRO A 113 11.40 -0.99 -8.66
C PRO A 113 10.31 -0.57 -9.65
N VAL A 114 9.10 -1.10 -9.47
CA VAL A 114 7.92 -0.73 -10.23
C VAL A 114 7.06 0.19 -9.40
N ILE A 115 6.69 1.35 -9.94
CA ILE A 115 5.80 2.33 -9.30
C ILE A 115 4.53 2.43 -10.14
N MET A 116 3.36 2.30 -9.52
CA MET A 116 2.08 2.41 -10.22
C MET A 116 1.02 3.12 -9.37
N GLY A 117 -0.05 3.54 -10.01
CA GLY A 117 -1.26 4.05 -9.36
C GLY A 117 -2.42 3.05 -9.35
N GLY A 118 -3.65 3.55 -9.22
CA GLY A 118 -4.88 2.78 -9.37
C GLY A 118 -5.09 2.28 -10.80
N THR A 119 -5.87 1.21 -10.95
CA THR A 119 -6.11 0.53 -12.25
C THR A 119 -7.53 0.74 -12.75
N THR A 120 -8.53 0.22 -12.04
CA THR A 120 -9.93 0.17 -12.48
C THR A 120 -10.88 0.75 -11.44
N PRO A 121 -11.99 1.40 -11.84
CA PRO A 121 -13.03 1.87 -10.92
C PRO A 121 -13.54 0.76 -9.98
N GLY A 122 -13.90 1.13 -8.77
CA GLY A 122 -14.38 0.22 -7.74
C GLY A 122 -13.27 -0.45 -6.90
N HIS A 123 -11.99 -0.14 -7.16
CA HIS A 123 -10.88 -0.69 -6.39
C HIS A 123 -10.06 0.43 -5.74
N SER A 124 -9.83 0.32 -4.45
CA SER A 124 -8.83 1.16 -3.76
C SER A 124 -7.41 0.78 -4.18
N THR A 125 -6.44 1.62 -3.87
CA THR A 125 -5.02 1.28 -4.09
C THR A 125 -4.54 0.13 -3.21
N ASP A 126 -5.15 -0.11 -2.05
CA ASP A 126 -4.88 -1.30 -1.22
C ASP A 126 -5.39 -2.58 -1.90
N ALA A 127 -6.59 -2.52 -2.52
CA ALA A 127 -7.11 -3.62 -3.31
C ALA A 127 -6.23 -3.90 -4.54
N VAL A 128 -5.77 -2.85 -5.25
CA VAL A 128 -4.83 -2.99 -6.39
C VAL A 128 -3.51 -3.61 -5.92
N ALA A 129 -2.95 -3.17 -4.80
CA ALA A 129 -1.73 -3.73 -4.23
C ALA A 129 -1.91 -5.22 -3.84
N ALA A 130 -3.05 -5.58 -3.25
CA ALA A 130 -3.36 -6.97 -2.92
C ALA A 130 -3.54 -7.83 -4.19
N MET A 131 -4.19 -7.29 -5.25
CA MET A 131 -4.31 -7.98 -6.54
C MET A 131 -2.95 -8.19 -7.20
N LEU A 132 -2.10 -7.16 -7.21
CA LEU A 132 -0.73 -7.26 -7.74
C LEU A 132 0.08 -8.28 -6.93
N ALA A 133 0.05 -8.22 -5.60
CA ALA A 133 0.75 -9.16 -4.73
C ALA A 133 0.33 -10.61 -5.00
N LYS A 134 -0.97 -10.86 -5.19
CA LYS A 134 -1.49 -12.17 -5.60
C LYS A 134 -0.98 -12.58 -7.00
N HIS A 135 -1.02 -11.66 -7.98
CA HIS A 135 -0.67 -11.95 -9.37
C HIS A 135 0.80 -12.35 -9.53
N ILE A 136 1.71 -11.64 -8.82
CA ILE A 136 3.15 -11.91 -8.90
C ILE A 136 3.63 -12.93 -7.85
N ASN A 137 2.73 -13.52 -7.07
CA ASN A 137 3.05 -14.39 -5.94
C ASN A 137 4.02 -13.72 -4.96
N ALA A 138 3.71 -12.50 -4.54
CA ALA A 138 4.56 -11.73 -3.64
C ALA A 138 4.73 -12.44 -2.28
N TYR A 139 5.93 -12.39 -1.74
CA TYR A 139 6.24 -12.92 -0.42
C TYR A 139 5.52 -12.16 0.69
N ARG A 140 5.34 -10.82 0.50
CA ARG A 140 4.63 -9.96 1.46
C ARG A 140 3.96 -8.78 0.78
N LEU A 141 2.94 -8.25 1.47
CA LEU A 141 2.30 -6.97 1.20
C LEU A 141 2.52 -6.06 2.40
N ILE A 142 2.95 -4.82 2.16
CA ILE A 142 3.10 -3.79 3.19
C ILE A 142 2.12 -2.67 2.89
N ILE A 143 1.23 -2.36 3.82
CA ILE A 143 0.30 -1.23 3.74
C ILE A 143 0.86 -0.12 4.62
N ALA A 144 1.46 0.88 3.97
CA ALA A 144 2.01 2.06 4.61
C ALA A 144 0.96 3.18 4.60
N THR A 145 0.45 3.52 5.77
CA THR A 145 -0.64 4.48 5.97
C THR A 145 -0.22 5.61 6.93
N ASP A 146 -1.15 6.46 7.37
CA ASP A 146 -0.89 7.56 8.31
C ASP A 146 -1.22 7.22 9.78
N VAL A 147 -1.47 5.93 10.07
CA VAL A 147 -1.67 5.38 11.43
C VAL A 147 -0.71 4.24 11.70
N ASP A 148 -0.42 3.98 12.98
CA ASP A 148 0.63 3.03 13.40
C ASP A 148 0.25 1.54 13.22
N GLY A 149 -0.93 1.25 12.70
CA GLY A 149 -1.41 -0.12 12.50
C GLY A 149 -2.93 -0.20 12.54
N ILE A 150 -3.46 -1.39 12.82
CA ILE A 150 -4.90 -1.65 12.98
C ILE A 150 -5.25 -1.51 14.44
N TYR A 151 -6.35 -0.81 14.73
CA TYR A 151 -6.87 -0.54 16.07
C TYR A 151 -8.25 -1.14 16.24
N ASP A 152 -8.68 -1.33 17.48
CA ASP A 152 -10.02 -1.79 17.84
C ASP A 152 -11.10 -0.74 17.56
N LYS A 153 -10.72 0.53 17.43
CA LYS A 153 -11.54 1.69 17.06
C LYS A 153 -10.65 2.82 16.52
N ASP A 154 -11.25 3.83 15.89
CA ASP A 154 -10.50 4.93 15.27
C ASP A 154 -9.63 5.70 16.30
N PRO A 155 -8.29 5.62 16.24
CA PRO A 155 -7.40 6.29 17.20
C PRO A 155 -7.42 7.81 17.09
N LYS A 156 -7.92 8.38 16.00
CA LYS A 156 -8.09 9.84 15.83
C LYS A 156 -9.30 10.36 16.58
N LYS A 157 -10.28 9.50 16.87
CA LYS A 157 -11.52 9.83 17.59
C LYS A 157 -11.50 9.34 19.04
N HIS A 158 -10.71 8.33 19.36
CA HIS A 158 -10.70 7.64 20.64
C HIS A 158 -9.30 7.52 21.20
N ALA A 159 -8.98 8.31 22.23
CA ALA A 159 -7.66 8.29 22.87
C ALA A 159 -7.31 6.96 23.56
N ASP A 160 -8.34 6.13 23.88
CA ASP A 160 -8.22 4.80 24.46
C ASP A 160 -8.22 3.66 23.44
N ALA A 161 -8.08 3.97 22.13
CA ALA A 161 -7.97 2.99 21.07
C ALA A 161 -6.73 2.11 21.27
N LYS A 162 -6.91 0.80 21.16
CA LYS A 162 -5.84 -0.20 21.35
C LYS A 162 -5.40 -0.75 20.00
N LYS A 163 -4.11 -0.62 19.71
CA LYS A 163 -3.51 -1.19 18.52
C LYS A 163 -3.34 -2.70 18.68
N TYR A 164 -3.59 -3.44 17.61
CA TYR A 164 -3.21 -4.85 17.50
C TYR A 164 -1.78 -4.97 16.97
N ASP A 165 -0.90 -5.67 17.68
CA ASP A 165 0.42 -6.03 17.15
C ASP A 165 0.27 -7.17 16.14
N GLU A 166 -0.70 -8.06 16.36
CA GLU A 166 -1.10 -9.13 15.44
C GLU A 166 -2.62 -9.25 15.42
N ILE A 167 -3.20 -9.49 14.25
CA ILE A 167 -4.64 -9.72 14.08
C ILE A 167 -4.88 -10.83 13.07
N SER A 168 -5.83 -11.73 13.35
CA SER A 168 -6.25 -12.72 12.37
C SER A 168 -7.07 -12.09 11.26
N ILE A 169 -6.98 -12.63 10.06
CA ILE A 169 -7.76 -12.14 8.91
C ILE A 169 -9.27 -12.30 9.15
N GLU A 170 -9.69 -13.29 9.91
CA GLU A 170 -11.09 -13.52 10.29
C GLU A 170 -11.59 -12.39 11.18
N LYS A 171 -10.81 -12.03 12.21
CA LYS A 171 -11.13 -10.92 13.10
C LYS A 171 -11.21 -9.59 12.34
N LEU A 172 -10.27 -9.37 11.43
CA LEU A 172 -10.26 -8.18 10.58
C LEU A 172 -11.52 -8.09 9.70
N LYS A 173 -11.96 -9.21 9.09
CA LYS A 173 -13.21 -9.28 8.31
C LYS A 173 -14.45 -8.94 9.16
N GLU A 174 -14.51 -9.44 10.40
CA GLU A 174 -15.61 -9.12 11.33
C GLU A 174 -15.66 -7.63 11.66
N MET A 175 -14.51 -7.00 11.87
CA MET A 175 -14.41 -5.57 12.14
C MET A 175 -14.88 -4.75 10.94
N ILE A 176 -14.37 -5.05 9.75
CA ILE A 176 -14.76 -4.38 8.50
C ILE A 176 -16.27 -4.51 8.27
N GLY A 177 -16.85 -5.70 8.45
CA GLY A 177 -18.29 -5.94 8.25
C GLY A 177 -19.19 -5.16 9.21
N LYS A 178 -18.72 -4.76 10.39
CA LYS A 178 -19.47 -3.97 11.38
C LYS A 178 -19.40 -2.45 11.12
N GLU A 179 -18.29 -1.97 10.56
CA GLU A 179 -18.00 -0.54 10.38
C GLU A 179 -18.45 -0.01 9.01
N TRP A 180 -18.57 -0.86 7.98
CA TRP A 180 -18.91 -0.45 6.62
C TRP A 180 -20.38 -0.07 6.38
N SER A 181 -21.21 -0.02 7.41
CA SER A 181 -22.54 0.54 7.31
C SER A 181 -22.58 2.08 7.29
N ARG A 182 -21.45 2.77 7.48
CA ARG A 182 -21.38 4.23 7.50
C ARG A 182 -20.33 4.75 6.51
N ALA A 183 -20.81 5.32 5.41
CA ALA A 183 -19.97 6.02 4.43
C ALA A 183 -19.20 7.17 5.11
N GLY A 184 -17.86 7.14 5.06
CA GLY A 184 -16.98 8.21 5.55
C GLY A 184 -16.02 7.86 6.68
N GLU A 185 -16.05 6.66 7.24
CA GLU A 185 -15.04 6.20 8.21
C GLU A 185 -13.85 5.57 7.49
N SER A 186 -12.65 6.04 7.79
CA SER A 186 -11.42 5.54 7.17
C SER A 186 -11.04 4.18 7.78
N VAL A 187 -11.41 3.11 7.11
CA VAL A 187 -10.88 1.78 7.42
C VAL A 187 -9.46 1.68 6.86
N VAL A 188 -8.55 1.15 7.66
CA VAL A 188 -7.13 1.04 7.28
C VAL A 188 -6.92 0.09 6.10
N ILE A 189 -7.84 -0.88 5.90
CA ILE A 189 -7.84 -1.82 4.77
C ILE A 189 -9.28 -2.04 4.33
N ASP A 190 -9.57 -1.89 3.05
CA ASP A 190 -10.91 -2.11 2.52
C ASP A 190 -11.30 -3.60 2.40
N ALA A 191 -12.61 -3.87 2.26
CA ALA A 191 -13.16 -5.21 2.21
C ALA A 191 -12.65 -6.05 1.03
N ILE A 192 -12.37 -5.41 -0.12
CA ILE A 192 -11.88 -6.09 -1.32
C ILE A 192 -10.44 -6.54 -1.09
N ALA A 193 -9.58 -5.64 -0.60
CA ALA A 193 -8.20 -5.96 -0.22
C ALA A 193 -8.17 -7.10 0.81
N CYS A 194 -8.97 -7.00 1.87
CA CYS A 194 -9.08 -8.01 2.92
C CYS A 194 -9.48 -9.39 2.36
N LYS A 195 -10.46 -9.44 1.43
CA LYS A 195 -10.90 -10.68 0.77
C LYS A 195 -9.77 -11.31 -0.06
N ILE A 196 -8.99 -10.49 -0.79
CA ILE A 196 -7.89 -10.96 -1.63
C ILE A 196 -6.75 -11.49 -0.74
N ILE A 197 -6.33 -10.72 0.27
CA ILE A 197 -5.30 -11.10 1.26
C ILE A 197 -5.63 -12.47 1.89
N SER A 198 -6.88 -12.63 2.33
CA SER A 198 -7.37 -13.86 2.92
C SER A 198 -7.30 -15.05 1.96
N LYS A 199 -7.84 -14.89 0.73
CA LYS A 199 -7.88 -15.99 -0.25
C LYS A 199 -6.49 -16.40 -0.73
N ALA A 200 -5.59 -15.43 -0.91
CA ALA A 200 -4.25 -15.67 -1.40
C ALA A 200 -3.23 -15.96 -0.28
N LYS A 201 -3.66 -15.89 1.00
CA LYS A 201 -2.83 -16.08 2.19
C LYS A 201 -1.56 -15.23 2.18
N ILE A 202 -1.70 -13.96 1.76
CA ILE A 202 -0.57 -13.04 1.64
C ILE A 202 -0.18 -12.54 3.03
N LYS A 203 1.09 -12.74 3.41
CA LYS A 203 1.65 -12.14 4.63
C LYS A 203 1.59 -10.62 4.51
N THR A 204 0.78 -9.98 5.35
CA THR A 204 0.49 -8.55 5.21
C THR A 204 0.86 -7.80 6.49
N PHE A 205 1.53 -6.66 6.31
CA PHE A 205 1.93 -5.74 7.37
C PHE A 205 1.22 -4.41 7.19
N VAL A 206 0.81 -3.80 8.30
CA VAL A 206 0.22 -2.44 8.32
C VAL A 206 1.04 -1.58 9.25
N LEU A 207 1.48 -0.43 8.79
CA LEU A 207 2.35 0.45 9.57
C LEU A 207 2.20 1.92 9.18
N ASN A 208 2.72 2.81 10.04
CA ASN A 208 2.82 4.23 9.75
C ASN A 208 3.95 4.50 8.77
N GLY A 209 3.58 4.78 7.52
CA GLY A 209 4.55 5.07 6.46
C GLY A 209 5.29 6.39 6.60
N LYS A 210 4.85 7.31 7.50
CA LYS A 210 5.60 8.54 7.80
C LYS A 210 6.94 8.24 8.46
N ASN A 211 7.02 7.11 9.18
CA ASN A 211 8.26 6.63 9.78
C ASN A 211 8.96 5.66 8.83
N LEU A 212 9.86 6.18 8.00
CA LEU A 212 10.57 5.40 6.98
C LEU A 212 11.44 4.29 7.58
N GLN A 213 11.93 4.43 8.84
CA GLN A 213 12.65 3.36 9.52
C GLN A 213 11.75 2.14 9.75
N GLN A 214 10.46 2.34 10.08
CA GLN A 214 9.51 1.24 10.25
C GLN A 214 9.21 0.57 8.90
N LEU A 215 9.08 1.37 7.83
CA LEU A 215 8.91 0.83 6.48
C LEU A 215 10.14 0.02 6.04
N GLU A 216 11.35 0.52 6.26
CA GLU A 216 12.59 -0.21 6.00
C GLU A 216 12.65 -1.52 6.78
N ASN A 217 12.36 -1.47 8.09
CA ASN A 217 12.35 -2.66 8.93
C ASN A 217 11.35 -3.71 8.40
N ALA A 218 10.15 -3.30 7.98
CA ALA A 218 9.15 -4.21 7.41
C ALA A 218 9.60 -4.81 6.08
N ILE A 219 10.25 -4.04 5.20
CA ILE A 219 10.82 -4.52 3.93
C ILE A 219 11.90 -5.59 4.21
N TYR A 220 12.77 -5.35 5.18
CA TYR A 220 13.85 -6.28 5.52
C TYR A 220 13.42 -7.42 6.47
N GLY A 221 12.14 -7.45 6.89
CA GLY A 221 11.63 -8.47 7.82
C GLY A 221 12.17 -8.36 9.24
N LYS A 222 12.65 -7.18 9.62
CA LYS A 222 13.07 -6.84 11.00
C LYS A 222 11.84 -6.49 11.83
N GLN A 223 12.01 -6.38 13.16
CA GLN A 223 10.95 -5.90 14.05
C GLN A 223 10.56 -4.45 13.71
N PHE A 224 9.27 -4.18 13.62
CA PHE A 224 8.71 -2.86 13.32
C PHE A 224 7.51 -2.57 14.22
N ASN A 225 7.19 -1.28 14.40
CA ASN A 225 5.94 -0.85 15.03
C ASN A 225 4.82 -0.85 13.98
N GLY A 226 3.88 -1.77 14.12
CA GLY A 226 2.78 -1.96 13.17
C GLY A 226 1.88 -3.10 13.59
N THR A 227 1.06 -3.57 12.67
CA THR A 227 0.20 -4.75 12.82
C THR A 227 0.56 -5.81 11.79
N VAL A 228 0.71 -7.06 12.22
CA VAL A 228 0.84 -8.21 11.33
C VAL A 228 -0.53 -8.86 11.13
N ILE A 229 -0.97 -9.02 9.89
CA ILE A 229 -2.19 -9.75 9.56
C ILE A 229 -1.82 -11.21 9.31
N VAL A 230 -2.35 -12.10 10.15
CA VAL A 230 -2.13 -13.55 10.06
C VAL A 230 -3.24 -14.18 9.25
N THR A 231 -2.86 -14.92 8.22
CA THR A 231 -3.75 -15.74 7.37
C THR A 231 -3.45 -17.21 7.66
N LYS A 232 -4.36 -17.88 8.34
CA LYS A 232 -4.26 -19.32 8.59
C LYS A 232 -4.53 -20.15 7.35
#